data_27797ba57f84cd697a9322576f8decbe
#
_entry.id   27797ba57f84cd697a9322576f8decbe
#
_cell.length_a   1.000
_cell.length_b   1.000
_cell.length_c   1.000
_cell.angle_alpha   90.00
_cell.angle_beta   90.00
_cell.angle_gamma   90.00
#
_symmetry.space_group_name_H-M   'P 1'
#
loop_
_entity.id
_entity.type
_entity.pdbx_description
1 polymer ?
#
loop_
_entity_poly.entity_id
_entity_poly.type
_entity_poly.pdbx_seq_one_letter_code
_entity_poly.pdbx_strand_id
1 'polypeptide(L)'
;MKPFIHDDFLLQCDAARELYHRHAKTEPIFDYHCHVSPQQIAENHEFKDLADIWIGGDHYKWRAMRANGVDERFCTGDASPHEKFMAWAATVPHLLGNPLYHWSHLELKRYFGIAELVNPVNAPSIWQRANALLPKLKVHDILSANHVAVICTTDDPADSLETHEKIRASGLRTRVYPTFRPDKALGVASPALFNAWVERLSGTAKTKISSFEEFLGALKARHDDFHRFGGRLSDHGLEAALAAPCTAAQAAAIFKAARGGKSAGPEEA
;
A
#
# COMPACT_ATOMS: atom_id res chain seq x y z
N MET A 1 24.41 -24.72 12.27
CA MET A 1 24.48 -23.48 11.48
C MET A 1 23.33 -22.59 11.93
N LYS A 2 23.55 -21.28 12.15
CA LYS A 2 22.42 -20.37 12.48
C LYS A 2 21.49 -20.26 11.28
N PRO A 3 20.14 -20.20 11.47
CA PRO A 3 19.22 -19.95 10.37
C PRO A 3 19.46 -18.57 9.76
N PHE A 4 19.09 -18.35 8.50
CA PHE A 4 19.29 -17.07 7.83
C PHE A 4 18.64 -15.92 8.61
N ILE A 5 17.38 -16.05 8.98
CA ILE A 5 16.70 -15.10 9.88
C ILE A 5 16.84 -15.62 11.32
N HIS A 6 17.61 -14.95 12.13
CA HIS A 6 17.79 -15.23 13.57
C HIS A 6 17.47 -13.98 14.39
N ASP A 7 17.49 -14.09 15.72
CA ASP A 7 17.00 -13.02 16.59
C ASP A 7 17.83 -11.74 16.52
N ASP A 8 19.14 -11.88 16.22
CA ASP A 8 20.04 -10.73 16.00
C ASP A 8 20.22 -10.40 14.49
N PHE A 9 19.31 -10.84 13.63
CA PHE A 9 19.38 -10.51 12.20
C PHE A 9 19.42 -8.99 12.01
N LEU A 10 20.40 -8.48 11.26
CA LEU A 10 20.74 -7.06 11.07
C LEU A 10 21.27 -6.32 12.32
N LEU A 11 21.34 -6.91 13.49
CA LEU A 11 21.90 -6.30 14.70
C LEU A 11 23.40 -6.57 14.76
N GLN A 12 24.21 -5.72 14.14
CA GLN A 12 25.62 -5.98 13.88
C GLN A 12 26.57 -5.62 15.05
N CYS A 13 26.10 -4.87 16.03
CA CYS A 13 26.90 -4.47 17.20
C CYS A 13 26.12 -4.63 18.51
N ASP A 14 26.82 -4.59 19.64
CA ASP A 14 26.22 -4.77 20.96
C ASP A 14 25.21 -3.66 21.29
N ALA A 15 25.50 -2.42 20.91
CA ALA A 15 24.57 -1.30 21.06
C ALA A 15 23.26 -1.53 20.30
N ALA A 16 23.33 -2.03 19.06
CA ALA A 16 22.13 -2.33 18.28
C ALA A 16 21.30 -3.46 18.92
N ARG A 17 21.98 -4.52 19.43
CA ARG A 17 21.30 -5.62 20.15
C ARG A 17 20.65 -5.12 21.43
N GLU A 18 21.36 -4.31 22.22
CA GLU A 18 20.81 -3.76 23.46
C GLU A 18 19.60 -2.86 23.20
N LEU A 19 19.73 -1.89 22.28
CA LEU A 19 18.63 -0.96 21.94
C LEU A 19 17.40 -1.70 21.42
N TYR A 20 17.60 -2.69 20.55
CA TYR A 20 16.47 -3.45 20.02
C TYR A 20 15.82 -4.33 21.07
N HIS A 21 16.59 -5.23 21.70
CA HIS A 21 16.00 -6.25 22.60
C HIS A 21 15.45 -5.67 23.90
N ARG A 22 16.08 -4.61 24.44
CA ARG A 22 15.67 -4.02 25.72
C ARG A 22 14.64 -2.90 25.60
N HIS A 23 14.61 -2.20 24.45
CA HIS A 23 13.80 -0.99 24.32
C HIS A 23 12.82 -1.03 23.14
N ALA A 24 13.25 -1.40 21.93
CA ALA A 24 12.43 -1.24 20.74
C ALA A 24 11.50 -2.43 20.46
N LYS A 25 11.91 -3.67 20.79
CA LYS A 25 11.23 -4.91 20.37
C LYS A 25 9.77 -5.00 20.83
N THR A 26 9.45 -4.42 21.96
CA THR A 26 8.12 -4.49 22.59
C THR A 26 7.28 -3.24 22.39
N GLU A 27 7.87 -2.20 21.79
CA GLU A 27 7.16 -0.96 21.54
C GLU A 27 6.07 -1.15 20.45
N PRO A 28 4.93 -0.46 20.58
CA PRO A 28 3.87 -0.54 19.59
C PRO A 28 4.30 0.12 18.26
N ILE A 29 3.82 -0.43 17.16
CA ILE A 29 4.07 0.13 15.83
C ILE A 29 3.06 1.24 15.54
N PHE A 30 3.58 2.40 15.12
CA PHE A 30 2.85 3.47 14.46
C PHE A 30 3.17 3.41 12.97
N ASP A 31 2.31 2.77 12.20
CA ASP A 31 2.45 2.68 10.75
C ASP A 31 1.81 3.92 10.10
N TYR A 32 2.63 4.92 9.86
CA TYR A 32 2.18 6.21 9.30
C TYR A 32 1.96 6.18 7.78
N HIS A 33 2.31 5.09 7.11
CA HIS A 33 2.11 4.92 5.67
C HIS A 33 1.98 3.45 5.32
N CYS A 34 0.79 3.04 4.91
CA CYS A 34 0.56 1.67 4.46
C CYS A 34 -0.36 1.62 3.24
N HIS A 35 -0.31 0.48 2.55
CA HIS A 35 -1.15 0.17 1.39
C HIS A 35 -2.17 -0.95 1.66
N VAL A 36 -2.38 -1.33 2.92
CA VAL A 36 -3.46 -2.26 3.27
C VAL A 36 -4.79 -1.59 2.98
N SER A 37 -5.64 -2.24 2.20
CA SER A 37 -6.95 -1.70 1.84
C SER A 37 -7.82 -1.52 3.08
N PRO A 38 -8.44 -0.34 3.29
CA PRO A 38 -9.42 -0.15 4.35
C PRO A 38 -10.53 -1.21 4.31
N GLN A 39 -10.94 -1.66 3.12
CA GLN A 39 -11.93 -2.70 2.97
C GLN A 39 -11.46 -4.04 3.55
N GLN A 40 -10.20 -4.43 3.29
CA GLN A 40 -9.63 -5.65 3.86
C GLN A 40 -9.57 -5.60 5.39
N ILE A 41 -9.28 -4.42 5.95
CA ILE A 41 -9.29 -4.22 7.42
C ILE A 41 -10.73 -4.33 7.95
N ALA A 42 -11.70 -3.66 7.31
CA ALA A 42 -13.09 -3.67 7.74
C ALA A 42 -13.72 -5.07 7.73
N GLU A 43 -13.36 -5.87 6.73
CA GLU A 43 -13.89 -7.24 6.54
C GLU A 43 -13.09 -8.29 7.32
N ASN A 44 -11.98 -7.91 7.96
CA ASN A 44 -11.01 -8.85 8.53
C ASN A 44 -10.63 -9.93 7.50
N HIS A 45 -10.16 -9.50 6.34
CA HIS A 45 -9.95 -10.32 5.15
C HIS A 45 -9.15 -11.58 5.45
N GLU A 46 -9.59 -12.69 4.90
CA GLU A 46 -8.95 -13.99 4.94
C GLU A 46 -8.27 -14.27 3.61
N PHE A 47 -6.97 -14.49 3.63
CA PHE A 47 -6.20 -14.76 2.42
C PHE A 47 -6.41 -16.20 1.96
N LYS A 48 -6.59 -16.41 0.66
CA LYS A 48 -6.88 -17.71 0.05
C LYS A 48 -5.67 -18.64 0.02
N ASP A 49 -4.51 -18.07 -0.27
CA ASP A 49 -3.25 -18.77 -0.38
C ASP A 49 -2.05 -17.83 -0.27
N LEU A 50 -0.84 -18.39 -0.28
CA LEU A 50 0.41 -17.62 -0.14
C LEU A 50 0.66 -16.67 -1.32
N ALA A 51 0.13 -16.94 -2.50
CA ALA A 51 0.24 -16.02 -3.63
C ALA A 51 -0.70 -14.82 -3.46
N ASP A 52 -1.90 -15.01 -2.91
CA ASP A 52 -2.85 -13.96 -2.60
C ASP A 52 -2.22 -12.93 -1.63
N ILE A 53 -1.68 -13.39 -0.50
CA ILE A 53 -1.07 -12.49 0.49
C ILE A 53 0.26 -11.88 0.02
N TRP A 54 1.06 -12.60 -0.80
CA TRP A 54 2.40 -12.14 -1.16
C TRP A 54 2.48 -11.44 -2.51
N ILE A 55 1.65 -11.82 -3.46
CA ILE A 55 1.78 -11.40 -4.86
C ILE A 55 0.55 -10.63 -5.31
N GLY A 56 -0.62 -10.89 -4.74
CA GLY A 56 -1.90 -10.38 -5.20
C GLY A 56 -1.99 -8.85 -5.33
N GLY A 57 -1.23 -8.10 -4.53
CA GLY A 57 -1.22 -6.62 -4.56
C GLY A 57 0.18 -6.00 -4.51
N ASP A 58 1.25 -6.80 -4.50
CA ASP A 58 2.61 -6.30 -4.28
C ASP A 58 3.33 -5.96 -5.59
N HIS A 59 3.21 -4.69 -5.99
CA HIS A 59 3.88 -4.19 -7.19
C HIS A 59 5.42 -4.20 -7.10
N TYR A 60 6.02 -4.27 -5.91
CA TYR A 60 7.47 -4.42 -5.75
C TYR A 60 7.93 -5.83 -6.13
N LYS A 61 7.17 -6.86 -5.71
CA LYS A 61 7.44 -8.24 -6.12
C LYS A 61 7.25 -8.42 -7.62
N TRP A 62 6.18 -7.87 -8.22
CA TRP A 62 5.98 -7.88 -9.68
C TRP A 62 7.14 -7.23 -10.42
N ARG A 63 7.64 -6.08 -9.93
CA ARG A 63 8.80 -5.39 -10.53
C ARG A 63 10.05 -6.25 -10.46
N ALA A 64 10.30 -6.91 -9.33
CA ALA A 64 11.44 -7.82 -9.17
C ALA A 64 11.33 -9.04 -10.11
N MET A 65 10.15 -9.62 -10.23
CA MET A 65 9.89 -10.73 -11.17
C MET A 65 10.12 -10.30 -12.61
N ARG A 66 9.59 -9.16 -13.05
CA ARG A 66 9.82 -8.60 -14.40
C ARG A 66 11.30 -8.33 -14.66
N ALA A 67 12.01 -7.74 -13.68
CA ALA A 67 13.45 -7.51 -13.79
C ALA A 67 14.26 -8.82 -13.91
N ASN A 68 13.75 -9.92 -13.35
CA ASN A 68 14.33 -11.26 -13.49
C ASN A 68 13.86 -12.00 -14.76
N GLY A 69 13.16 -11.32 -15.68
CA GLY A 69 12.70 -11.89 -16.95
C GLY A 69 11.48 -12.83 -16.84
N VAL A 70 10.73 -12.77 -15.75
CA VAL A 70 9.49 -13.54 -15.57
C VAL A 70 8.38 -12.96 -16.45
N ASP A 71 7.69 -13.82 -17.18
CA ASP A 71 6.56 -13.45 -18.04
C ASP A 71 5.41 -12.83 -17.22
N GLU A 72 4.74 -11.84 -17.83
CA GLU A 72 3.68 -11.06 -17.17
C GLU A 72 2.51 -11.91 -16.68
N ARG A 73 2.24 -13.05 -17.33
CA ARG A 73 1.19 -13.99 -16.89
C ARG A 73 1.39 -14.48 -15.46
N PHE A 74 2.65 -14.57 -15.00
CA PHE A 74 2.98 -14.97 -13.62
C PHE A 74 3.03 -13.78 -12.64
N CYS A 75 3.04 -12.55 -13.14
CA CYS A 75 3.00 -11.34 -12.31
C CYS A 75 1.55 -10.92 -12.03
N THR A 76 0.91 -10.29 -13.02
CA THR A 76 -0.48 -9.78 -12.91
C THR A 76 -1.47 -10.51 -13.81
N GLY A 77 -1.00 -11.39 -14.73
CA GLY A 77 -1.83 -12.11 -15.67
C GLY A 77 -2.54 -13.34 -15.09
N ASP A 78 -2.87 -14.29 -15.94
CA ASP A 78 -3.83 -15.37 -15.71
C ASP A 78 -3.25 -16.69 -15.15
N ALA A 79 -1.94 -16.72 -14.85
CA ALA A 79 -1.35 -17.92 -14.22
C ALA A 79 -2.03 -18.23 -12.88
N SER A 80 -2.11 -19.51 -12.55
CA SER A 80 -2.68 -19.94 -11.27
C SER A 80 -1.88 -19.39 -10.07
N PRO A 81 -2.49 -19.24 -8.89
CA PRO A 81 -1.78 -18.79 -7.68
C PRO A 81 -0.53 -19.61 -7.37
N HIS A 82 -0.59 -20.93 -7.55
CA HIS A 82 0.55 -21.81 -7.35
C HIS A 82 1.69 -21.51 -8.34
N GLU A 83 1.38 -21.35 -9.63
CA GLU A 83 2.38 -21.01 -10.65
C GLU A 83 3.04 -19.65 -10.37
N LYS A 84 2.24 -18.64 -9.95
CA LYS A 84 2.76 -17.33 -9.54
C LYS A 84 3.72 -17.44 -8.36
N PHE A 85 3.36 -18.22 -7.35
CA PHE A 85 4.24 -18.46 -6.21
C PHE A 85 5.53 -19.19 -6.62
N MET A 86 5.46 -20.20 -7.50
CA MET A 86 6.65 -20.90 -7.99
C MET A 86 7.58 -19.98 -8.77
N ALA A 87 7.03 -19.07 -9.59
CA ALA A 87 7.81 -18.05 -10.31
C ALA A 87 8.46 -17.05 -9.34
N TRP A 88 7.75 -16.65 -8.28
CA TRP A 88 8.32 -15.85 -7.20
C TRP A 88 9.47 -16.57 -6.49
N ALA A 89 9.27 -17.83 -6.12
CA ALA A 89 10.28 -18.64 -5.46
C ALA A 89 11.54 -18.86 -6.32
N ALA A 90 11.39 -18.90 -7.64
CA ALA A 90 12.52 -18.93 -8.57
C ALA A 90 13.23 -17.57 -8.66
N THR A 91 12.51 -16.46 -8.42
CA THR A 91 13.08 -15.11 -8.46
C THR A 91 13.87 -14.79 -7.19
N VAL A 92 13.39 -15.20 -6.02
CA VAL A 92 13.97 -14.84 -4.71
C VAL A 92 15.48 -15.07 -4.61
N PRO A 93 16.08 -16.20 -5.07
CA PRO A 93 17.53 -16.40 -4.99
C PRO A 93 18.37 -15.34 -5.72
N HIS A 94 17.79 -14.64 -6.69
CA HIS A 94 18.45 -13.57 -7.45
C HIS A 94 18.35 -12.19 -6.78
N LEU A 95 17.68 -12.10 -5.63
CA LEU A 95 17.42 -10.85 -4.91
C LEU A 95 18.39 -10.59 -3.75
N LEU A 96 19.56 -11.22 -3.74
CA LEU A 96 20.59 -10.95 -2.72
C LEU A 96 20.93 -9.45 -2.66
N GLY A 97 20.86 -8.87 -1.46
CA GLY A 97 21.06 -7.43 -1.26
C GLY A 97 19.79 -6.58 -1.45
N ASN A 98 18.69 -7.15 -1.96
CA ASN A 98 17.39 -6.49 -2.03
C ASN A 98 16.58 -6.80 -0.77
N PRO A 99 15.88 -5.83 -0.15
CA PRO A 99 15.02 -6.06 1.00
C PRO A 99 13.98 -7.18 0.81
N LEU A 100 13.44 -7.37 -0.37
CA LEU A 100 12.46 -8.43 -0.67
C LEU A 100 13.01 -9.84 -0.35
N TYR A 101 14.33 -10.04 -0.46
CA TYR A 101 14.95 -11.31 -0.09
C TYR A 101 14.75 -11.62 1.39
N HIS A 102 15.17 -10.71 2.28
CA HIS A 102 15.05 -10.98 3.72
C HIS A 102 13.62 -10.78 4.25
N TRP A 103 12.81 -9.91 3.67
CA TRP A 103 11.40 -9.76 4.06
C TRP A 103 10.62 -11.06 3.84
N SER A 104 10.75 -11.70 2.68
CA SER A 104 10.08 -12.98 2.42
C SER A 104 10.46 -14.05 3.44
N HIS A 105 11.75 -14.14 3.80
CA HIS A 105 12.21 -15.11 4.81
C HIS A 105 11.79 -14.72 6.23
N LEU A 106 11.75 -13.42 6.55
CA LEU A 106 11.27 -12.92 7.84
C LEU A 106 9.78 -13.23 8.04
N GLU A 107 8.98 -13.02 7.00
CA GLU A 107 7.54 -13.33 6.99
C GLU A 107 7.31 -14.84 7.17
N LEU A 108 8.05 -15.69 6.45
CA LEU A 108 7.97 -17.14 6.62
C LEU A 108 8.29 -17.58 8.07
N LYS A 109 9.37 -17.05 8.65
CA LYS A 109 9.73 -17.35 10.03
C LYS A 109 8.65 -16.87 11.00
N ARG A 110 8.21 -15.61 10.85
CA ARG A 110 7.35 -14.94 11.83
C ARG A 110 5.93 -15.50 11.85
N TYR A 111 5.35 -15.72 10.69
CA TYR A 111 3.94 -16.12 10.60
C TYR A 111 3.72 -17.62 10.41
N PHE A 112 4.70 -18.31 9.82
CA PHE A 112 4.55 -19.72 9.48
C PHE A 112 5.55 -20.65 10.18
N GLY A 113 6.51 -20.12 10.94
CA GLY A 113 7.54 -20.92 11.62
C GLY A 113 8.48 -21.64 10.62
N ILE A 114 8.57 -21.17 9.39
CA ILE A 114 9.36 -21.78 8.32
C ILE A 114 10.71 -21.05 8.25
N ALA A 115 11.82 -21.80 8.41
CA ALA A 115 13.18 -21.25 8.41
C ALA A 115 13.96 -21.59 7.11
N GLU A 116 13.41 -22.42 6.26
CA GLU A 116 14.01 -22.78 4.97
C GLU A 116 14.05 -21.61 4.01
N LEU A 117 15.11 -21.54 3.19
CA LEU A 117 15.24 -20.53 2.17
C LEU A 117 14.23 -20.73 1.04
N VAL A 118 13.63 -19.62 0.58
CA VAL A 118 12.75 -19.60 -0.59
C VAL A 118 13.60 -19.82 -1.85
N ASN A 119 13.36 -20.92 -2.50
CA ASN A 119 13.99 -21.30 -3.77
C ASN A 119 13.13 -22.38 -4.46
N PRO A 120 13.38 -22.73 -5.73
CA PRO A 120 12.59 -23.73 -6.45
C PRO A 120 12.52 -25.10 -5.78
N VAL A 121 13.56 -25.51 -5.05
CA VAL A 121 13.62 -26.83 -4.38
C VAL A 121 12.70 -26.86 -3.17
N ASN A 122 12.70 -25.83 -2.36
CA ASN A 122 11.91 -25.75 -1.13
C ASN A 122 10.47 -25.25 -1.36
N ALA A 123 10.21 -24.59 -2.48
CA ALA A 123 8.94 -23.93 -2.76
C ALA A 123 7.70 -24.85 -2.63
N PRO A 124 7.69 -26.11 -3.12
CA PRO A 124 6.51 -26.98 -2.95
C PRO A 124 6.17 -27.23 -1.48
N SER A 125 7.18 -27.49 -0.63
CA SER A 125 7.01 -27.71 0.79
C SER A 125 6.56 -26.43 1.51
N ILE A 126 7.16 -25.29 1.17
CA ILE A 126 6.79 -23.98 1.73
C ILE A 126 5.33 -23.66 1.39
N TRP A 127 4.92 -23.83 0.13
CA TRP A 127 3.54 -23.64 -0.31
C TRP A 127 2.55 -24.45 0.51
N GLN A 128 2.79 -25.73 0.64
CA GLN A 128 1.91 -26.63 1.37
C GLN A 128 1.79 -26.24 2.86
N ARG A 129 2.92 -26.01 3.52
CA ARG A 129 2.98 -25.73 4.96
C ARG A 129 2.40 -24.35 5.29
N ALA A 130 2.74 -23.33 4.52
CA ALA A 130 2.23 -21.98 4.73
C ALA A 130 0.72 -21.91 4.51
N ASN A 131 0.21 -22.50 3.42
CA ASN A 131 -1.22 -22.51 3.15
C ASN A 131 -2.04 -23.28 4.20
N ALA A 132 -1.48 -24.30 4.83
CA ALA A 132 -2.13 -25.01 5.94
C ALA A 132 -2.32 -24.13 7.19
N LEU A 133 -1.48 -23.07 7.37
CA LEU A 133 -1.55 -22.15 8.50
C LEU A 133 -2.31 -20.86 8.18
N LEU A 134 -2.46 -20.52 6.91
CA LEU A 134 -3.04 -19.26 6.45
C LEU A 134 -4.47 -18.98 6.95
N PRO A 135 -5.37 -19.98 7.10
CA PRO A 135 -6.71 -19.74 7.66
C PRO A 135 -6.72 -19.16 9.09
N LYS A 136 -5.59 -19.23 9.79
CA LYS A 136 -5.40 -18.66 11.14
C LYS A 136 -4.75 -17.27 11.10
N LEU A 137 -4.54 -16.70 9.92
CA LEU A 137 -3.81 -15.46 9.72
C LEU A 137 -4.65 -14.50 8.87
N LYS A 138 -5.59 -13.82 9.52
CA LYS A 138 -6.40 -12.76 8.90
C LYS A 138 -5.74 -11.39 9.11
N VAL A 139 -6.27 -10.35 8.48
CA VAL A 139 -5.72 -8.99 8.60
C VAL A 139 -5.61 -8.53 10.06
N HIS A 140 -6.66 -8.75 10.88
CA HIS A 140 -6.61 -8.36 12.30
C HIS A 140 -5.58 -9.15 13.10
N ASP A 141 -5.35 -10.43 12.77
CA ASP A 141 -4.34 -11.25 13.43
C ASP A 141 -2.93 -10.72 13.13
N ILE A 142 -2.67 -10.31 11.88
CA ILE A 142 -1.38 -9.70 11.48
C ILE A 142 -1.15 -8.39 12.23
N LEU A 143 -2.14 -7.51 12.29
CA LEU A 143 -2.05 -6.23 13.01
C LEU A 143 -1.79 -6.44 14.50
N SER A 144 -2.52 -7.38 15.11
CA SER A 144 -2.39 -7.71 16.53
C SER A 144 -1.05 -8.36 16.85
N ALA A 145 -0.61 -9.34 16.06
CA ALA A 145 0.66 -10.05 16.24
C ALA A 145 1.89 -9.13 16.16
N ASN A 146 1.76 -8.02 15.42
CA ASN A 146 2.82 -7.01 15.30
C ASN A 146 2.64 -5.82 16.26
N HIS A 147 1.72 -5.87 17.18
CA HIS A 147 1.42 -4.77 18.12
C HIS A 147 1.20 -3.42 17.41
N VAL A 148 0.50 -3.44 16.27
CA VAL A 148 0.19 -2.20 15.51
C VAL A 148 -0.84 -1.40 16.28
N ALA A 149 -0.42 -0.28 16.87
CA ALA A 149 -1.32 0.62 17.62
C ALA A 149 -2.09 1.56 16.69
N VAL A 150 -1.42 2.02 15.64
CA VAL A 150 -1.99 2.94 14.64
C VAL A 150 -1.53 2.51 13.25
N ILE A 151 -2.44 2.57 12.28
CA ILE A 151 -2.16 2.41 10.87
C ILE A 151 -2.83 3.53 10.09
N CYS A 152 -2.07 4.17 9.18
CA CYS A 152 -2.55 5.23 8.31
C CYS A 152 -2.65 4.67 6.88
N THR A 153 -3.88 4.53 6.40
CA THR A 153 -4.18 4.04 5.05
C THR A 153 -3.91 5.12 4.01
N THR A 154 -3.87 4.75 2.75
CA THR A 154 -3.66 5.68 1.63
C THR A 154 -4.97 5.87 0.89
N ASP A 155 -5.58 7.05 0.99
CA ASP A 155 -6.96 7.27 0.54
C ASP A 155 -7.07 8.46 -0.40
N ASP A 156 -7.88 8.30 -1.45
CA ASP A 156 -8.18 9.35 -2.43
C ASP A 156 -9.26 10.31 -1.86
N PRO A 157 -9.15 11.63 -2.05
CA PRO A 157 -10.20 12.58 -1.65
C PRO A 157 -11.60 12.25 -2.17
N ALA A 158 -11.70 11.58 -3.31
CA ALA A 158 -12.97 11.14 -3.88
C ALA A 158 -13.50 9.82 -3.31
N ASP A 159 -12.78 9.18 -2.38
CA ASP A 159 -13.24 7.94 -1.75
C ASP A 159 -14.24 8.26 -0.61
N SER A 160 -15.20 7.36 -0.42
CA SER A 160 -16.07 7.37 0.75
C SER A 160 -15.30 6.92 1.98
N LEU A 161 -15.44 7.61 3.11
CA LEU A 161 -14.86 7.21 4.39
C LEU A 161 -15.75 6.26 5.20
N GLU A 162 -16.82 5.73 4.61
CA GLU A 162 -17.72 4.77 5.25
C GLU A 162 -17.02 3.52 5.75
N THR A 163 -15.98 3.07 5.03
CA THR A 163 -15.17 1.92 5.44
C THR A 163 -14.40 2.22 6.74
N HIS A 164 -13.86 3.43 6.89
CA HIS A 164 -13.22 3.87 8.14
C HIS A 164 -14.22 3.95 9.30
N GLU A 165 -15.46 4.32 9.03
CA GLU A 165 -16.53 4.30 10.02
C GLU A 165 -16.86 2.88 10.48
N LYS A 166 -16.97 1.92 9.55
CA LYS A 166 -17.14 0.50 9.86
C LYS A 166 -15.99 -0.05 10.71
N ILE A 167 -14.73 0.28 10.35
CA ILE A 167 -13.56 -0.12 11.13
C ILE A 167 -13.62 0.45 12.55
N ARG A 168 -13.96 1.73 12.70
CA ARG A 168 -14.11 2.37 14.02
C ARG A 168 -15.16 1.66 14.88
N ALA A 169 -16.24 1.20 14.26
CA ALA A 169 -17.32 0.48 14.94
C ALA A 169 -17.02 -1.00 15.24
N SER A 170 -16.01 -1.60 14.59
CA SER A 170 -15.69 -3.03 14.68
C SER A 170 -15.08 -3.47 16.01
N GLY A 171 -14.61 -2.54 16.85
CA GLY A 171 -13.89 -2.84 18.08
C GLY A 171 -12.44 -3.27 17.88
N LEU A 172 -11.88 -3.14 16.69
CA LEU A 172 -10.45 -3.37 16.42
C LEU A 172 -9.60 -2.49 17.32
N ARG A 173 -8.59 -3.07 18.01
CA ARG A 173 -7.69 -2.32 18.90
C ARG A 173 -6.76 -1.38 18.13
N THR A 174 -6.31 -1.78 16.95
CA THR A 174 -5.52 -0.94 16.05
C THR A 174 -6.38 0.21 15.57
N ARG A 175 -5.94 1.44 15.79
CA ARG A 175 -6.61 2.64 15.28
C ARG A 175 -6.25 2.84 13.82
N VAL A 176 -7.25 3.00 12.95
CA VAL A 176 -7.07 3.16 11.50
C VAL A 176 -7.51 4.56 11.11
N TYR A 177 -6.61 5.32 10.49
CA TYR A 177 -6.83 6.68 10.06
C TYR A 177 -6.59 6.86 8.57
N PRO A 178 -7.41 7.65 7.86
CA PRO A 178 -7.16 7.95 6.46
C PRO A 178 -6.01 8.94 6.30
N THR A 179 -5.18 8.76 5.27
CA THR A 179 -4.19 9.72 4.82
C THR A 179 -4.65 10.35 3.51
N PHE A 180 -4.67 11.67 3.45
CA PHE A 180 -5.16 12.44 2.31
C PHE A 180 -4.15 12.42 1.16
N ARG A 181 -4.47 11.71 0.04
CA ARG A 181 -3.62 11.60 -1.15
C ARG A 181 -4.32 12.19 -2.39
N PRO A 182 -4.14 13.48 -2.68
CA PRO A 182 -4.85 14.16 -3.76
C PRO A 182 -4.17 14.07 -5.14
N ASP A 183 -3.33 13.08 -5.41
CA ASP A 183 -2.50 13.00 -6.62
C ASP A 183 -3.31 13.09 -7.92
N LYS A 184 -4.53 12.54 -7.95
CA LYS A 184 -5.40 12.62 -9.13
C LYS A 184 -5.89 14.03 -9.43
N ALA A 185 -5.77 14.96 -8.48
CA ALA A 185 -6.05 16.37 -8.71
C ALA A 185 -5.09 17.02 -9.73
N LEU A 186 -3.91 16.40 -9.91
CA LEU A 186 -2.89 16.84 -10.87
C LEU A 186 -3.05 16.19 -12.26
N GLY A 187 -4.03 15.30 -12.44
CA GLY A 187 -4.19 14.47 -13.64
C GLY A 187 -4.66 15.20 -14.91
N VAL A 188 -4.44 16.50 -15.05
CA VAL A 188 -4.92 17.36 -16.16
C VAL A 188 -4.37 16.99 -17.53
N ALA A 189 -3.26 16.27 -17.60
CA ALA A 189 -2.71 15.71 -18.84
C ALA A 189 -3.60 14.62 -19.47
N SER A 190 -4.49 14.01 -18.66
CA SER A 190 -5.44 12.97 -19.11
C SER A 190 -6.88 13.40 -18.85
N PRO A 191 -7.47 14.31 -19.64
CA PRO A 191 -8.75 14.95 -19.35
C PRO A 191 -9.91 14.00 -19.11
N ALA A 192 -9.97 12.86 -19.80
CA ALA A 192 -11.03 11.87 -19.62
C ALA A 192 -11.00 11.28 -18.21
N LEU A 193 -9.82 10.87 -17.73
CA LEU A 193 -9.62 10.32 -16.37
C LEU A 193 -9.81 11.40 -15.31
N PHE A 194 -9.25 12.59 -15.55
CA PHE A 194 -9.40 13.73 -14.65
C PHE A 194 -10.87 14.11 -14.46
N ASN A 195 -11.63 14.23 -15.54
CA ASN A 195 -13.06 14.59 -15.48
C ASN A 195 -13.88 13.51 -14.76
N ALA A 196 -13.66 12.24 -15.05
CA ALA A 196 -14.32 11.15 -14.32
C ALA A 196 -14.03 11.21 -12.81
N TRP A 197 -12.79 11.53 -12.45
CA TRP A 197 -12.41 11.68 -11.04
C TRP A 197 -13.03 12.93 -10.40
N VAL A 198 -13.09 14.08 -11.10
CA VAL A 198 -13.74 15.31 -10.60
C VAL A 198 -15.23 15.08 -10.36
N GLU A 199 -15.93 14.30 -11.20
CA GLU A 199 -17.33 13.96 -10.96
C GLU A 199 -17.50 13.09 -9.69
N ARG A 200 -16.59 12.14 -9.45
CA ARG A 200 -16.58 11.38 -8.18
C ARG A 200 -16.36 12.29 -6.97
N LEU A 201 -15.36 13.20 -7.06
CA LEU A 201 -15.09 14.18 -6.01
C LEU A 201 -16.30 15.07 -5.74
N SER A 202 -16.97 15.55 -6.79
CA SER A 202 -18.18 16.35 -6.73
C SER A 202 -19.29 15.60 -5.96
N GLY A 203 -19.49 14.33 -6.27
CA GLY A 203 -20.47 13.48 -5.59
C GLY A 203 -20.13 13.28 -4.11
N THR A 204 -18.88 12.98 -3.80
CA THR A 204 -18.43 12.71 -2.42
C THR A 204 -18.39 13.98 -1.57
N ALA A 205 -17.97 15.11 -2.13
CA ALA A 205 -18.00 16.41 -1.48
C ALA A 205 -19.41 17.04 -1.44
N LYS A 206 -20.39 16.44 -2.12
CA LYS A 206 -21.78 16.95 -2.26
C LYS A 206 -21.82 18.39 -2.76
N THR A 207 -20.91 18.75 -3.67
CA THR A 207 -20.73 20.10 -4.19
C THR A 207 -20.50 20.03 -5.70
N LYS A 208 -21.23 20.85 -6.47
CA LYS A 208 -20.98 20.98 -7.91
C LYS A 208 -19.61 21.62 -8.13
N ILE A 209 -18.84 21.05 -9.07
CA ILE A 209 -17.50 21.54 -9.41
C ILE A 209 -17.50 22.02 -10.88
N SER A 210 -17.67 23.31 -11.07
CA SER A 210 -17.72 23.97 -12.39
C SER A 210 -16.55 24.93 -12.62
N SER A 211 -15.88 25.38 -11.55
CA SER A 211 -14.75 26.30 -11.58
C SER A 211 -13.57 25.76 -10.78
N PHE A 212 -12.40 26.33 -10.99
CA PHE A 212 -11.19 26.00 -10.23
C PHE A 212 -11.34 26.31 -8.75
N GLU A 213 -12.02 27.40 -8.41
CA GLU A 213 -12.30 27.79 -7.02
C GLU A 213 -13.21 26.76 -6.33
N GLU A 214 -14.28 26.31 -7.00
CA GLU A 214 -15.16 25.24 -6.48
C GLU A 214 -14.40 23.92 -6.34
N PHE A 215 -13.46 23.63 -7.24
CA PHE A 215 -12.59 22.47 -7.16
C PHE A 215 -11.70 22.50 -5.90
N LEU A 216 -11.02 23.61 -5.65
CA LEU A 216 -10.23 23.79 -4.44
C LEU A 216 -11.10 23.76 -3.18
N GLY A 217 -12.30 24.32 -3.23
CA GLY A 217 -13.27 24.25 -2.15
C GLY A 217 -13.70 22.82 -1.83
N ALA A 218 -13.94 22.00 -2.87
CA ALA A 218 -14.28 20.59 -2.70
C ALA A 218 -13.11 19.78 -2.09
N LEU A 219 -11.88 20.00 -2.55
CA LEU A 219 -10.68 19.37 -1.97
C LEU A 219 -10.52 19.76 -0.50
N LYS A 220 -10.71 21.05 -0.18
CA LYS A 220 -10.63 21.50 1.22
C LYS A 220 -11.73 20.86 2.08
N ALA A 221 -12.96 20.79 1.61
CA ALA A 221 -14.06 20.13 2.33
C ALA A 221 -13.73 18.65 2.59
N ARG A 222 -13.18 17.94 1.60
CA ARG A 222 -12.74 16.54 1.78
C ARG A 222 -11.59 16.43 2.76
N HIS A 223 -10.60 17.34 2.71
CA HIS A 223 -9.53 17.37 3.71
C HIS A 223 -10.09 17.56 5.13
N ASP A 224 -11.07 18.43 5.30
CA ASP A 224 -11.73 18.63 6.60
C ASP A 224 -12.51 17.37 7.03
N ASP A 225 -13.09 16.61 6.09
CA ASP A 225 -13.69 15.30 6.36
C ASP A 225 -12.64 14.29 6.88
N PHE A 226 -11.51 14.14 6.18
CA PHE A 226 -10.40 13.30 6.62
C PHE A 226 -9.93 13.67 8.04
N HIS A 227 -9.83 14.96 8.32
CA HIS A 227 -9.48 15.45 9.66
C HIS A 227 -10.52 15.00 10.71
N ARG A 228 -11.82 15.09 10.43
CA ARG A 228 -12.89 14.60 11.33
C ARG A 228 -12.80 13.10 11.58
N PHE A 229 -12.34 12.33 10.59
CA PHE A 229 -12.07 10.90 10.74
C PHE A 229 -10.76 10.58 11.46
N GLY A 230 -10.00 11.58 11.88
CA GLY A 230 -8.76 11.42 12.65
C GLY A 230 -7.50 11.47 11.79
N GLY A 231 -7.62 11.65 10.48
CA GLY A 231 -6.48 11.86 9.59
C GLY A 231 -5.66 13.10 9.98
N ARG A 232 -4.35 12.98 9.92
CA ARG A 232 -3.39 14.05 10.26
C ARG A 232 -2.25 14.15 9.27
N LEU A 233 -2.29 13.30 8.27
CA LEU A 233 -1.22 13.14 7.28
C LEU A 233 -1.77 13.37 5.88
N SER A 234 -0.91 13.90 5.02
CA SER A 234 -1.05 13.88 3.57
C SER A 234 0.21 13.29 2.98
N ASP A 235 0.08 12.53 1.91
CA ASP A 235 1.21 12.01 1.16
C ASP A 235 0.97 12.07 -0.35
N HIS A 236 1.98 11.79 -1.13
CA HIS A 236 1.97 11.84 -2.58
C HIS A 236 2.75 10.67 -3.19
N GLY A 237 2.30 10.19 -4.35
CA GLY A 237 2.98 9.23 -5.21
C GLY A 237 3.41 9.86 -6.54
N LEU A 238 4.04 11.03 -6.49
CA LEU A 238 4.44 11.78 -7.69
C LEU A 238 5.64 11.12 -8.39
N GLU A 239 5.61 11.05 -9.72
CA GLU A 239 6.72 10.53 -10.53
C GLU A 239 7.87 11.54 -10.64
N ALA A 240 7.58 12.83 -10.51
CA ALA A 240 8.56 13.92 -10.57
C ALA A 240 8.19 15.04 -9.59
N ALA A 241 9.22 15.72 -9.07
CA ALA A 241 9.04 16.91 -8.25
C ALA A 241 8.72 18.10 -9.16
N LEU A 242 7.44 18.35 -9.40
CA LEU A 242 6.96 19.46 -10.21
C LEU A 242 6.91 20.73 -9.34
N ALA A 243 7.67 21.74 -9.71
CA ALA A 243 7.80 22.99 -8.96
C ALA A 243 7.84 24.24 -9.86
N ALA A 244 7.26 24.15 -11.06
CA ALA A 244 7.17 25.31 -11.94
C ALA A 244 6.27 26.41 -11.33
N PRO A 245 6.66 27.68 -11.34
CA PRO A 245 5.80 28.77 -10.89
C PRO A 245 4.49 28.80 -11.67
N CYS A 246 3.37 28.87 -10.97
CA CYS A 246 2.05 28.94 -11.58
C CYS A 246 1.19 29.97 -10.82
N THR A 247 0.58 30.89 -11.53
CA THR A 247 -0.41 31.82 -10.96
C THR A 247 -1.78 31.15 -10.84
N ALA A 248 -2.62 31.62 -9.92
CA ALA A 248 -4.00 31.13 -9.79
C ALA A 248 -4.81 31.26 -11.11
N ALA A 249 -4.56 32.32 -11.89
CA ALA A 249 -5.22 32.51 -13.19
C ALA A 249 -4.78 31.45 -14.22
N GLN A 250 -3.51 31.09 -14.24
CA GLN A 250 -2.99 30.03 -15.11
C GLN A 250 -3.57 28.67 -14.69
N ALA A 251 -3.54 28.33 -13.39
CA ALA A 251 -4.13 27.10 -12.89
C ALA A 251 -5.64 26.99 -13.22
N ALA A 252 -6.38 28.09 -13.09
CA ALA A 252 -7.80 28.13 -13.46
C ALA A 252 -8.02 27.93 -14.98
N ALA A 253 -7.13 28.48 -15.81
CA ALA A 253 -7.20 28.26 -17.27
C ALA A 253 -6.89 26.81 -17.66
N ILE A 254 -5.88 26.20 -17.05
CA ILE A 254 -5.53 24.77 -17.22
C ILE A 254 -6.70 23.88 -16.78
N PHE A 255 -7.24 24.12 -15.60
CA PHE A 255 -8.42 23.39 -15.11
C PHE A 255 -9.58 23.49 -16.10
N LYS A 256 -9.92 24.69 -16.57
CA LYS A 256 -11.00 24.92 -17.54
C LYS A 256 -10.76 24.18 -18.85
N ALA A 257 -9.51 24.18 -19.34
CA ALA A 257 -9.13 23.45 -20.56
C ALA A 257 -9.31 21.94 -20.37
N ALA A 258 -8.82 21.37 -19.26
CA ALA A 258 -8.97 19.96 -18.92
C ALA A 258 -10.45 19.56 -18.74
N ARG A 259 -11.25 20.40 -18.08
CA ARG A 259 -12.71 20.20 -17.99
C ARG A 259 -13.39 20.22 -19.35
N GLY A 260 -12.88 21.00 -20.30
CA GLY A 260 -13.32 21.04 -21.70
C GLY A 260 -12.75 19.92 -22.58
N GLY A 261 -12.02 18.96 -22.03
CA GLY A 261 -11.47 17.81 -22.76
C GLY A 261 -10.12 18.09 -23.45
N LYS A 262 -9.45 19.22 -23.16
CA LYS A 262 -8.14 19.55 -23.70
C LYS A 262 -7.04 19.07 -22.76
N SER A 263 -6.09 18.29 -23.28
CA SER A 263 -4.91 17.85 -22.51
C SER A 263 -4.00 19.04 -22.20
N ALA A 264 -3.51 19.10 -20.96
CA ALA A 264 -2.43 19.99 -20.61
C ALA A 264 -1.12 19.55 -21.28
N GLY A 265 -0.30 20.55 -21.68
CA GLY A 265 1.05 20.27 -22.18
C GLY A 265 2.01 19.91 -21.04
N PRO A 266 3.24 19.44 -21.38
CA PRO A 266 4.22 19.06 -20.37
C PRO A 266 4.63 20.17 -19.38
N GLU A 267 4.51 21.43 -19.82
CA GLU A 267 4.80 22.62 -18.98
C GLU A 267 3.59 23.05 -18.11
N GLU A 268 2.40 22.51 -18.40
CA GLU A 268 1.14 22.85 -17.71
C GLU A 268 0.67 21.73 -16.79
N ALA A 269 1.20 20.53 -16.96
CA ALA A 269 0.90 19.33 -16.18
C ALA A 269 1.88 19.17 -14.97
#